data_48dbb102f90f7d2be3ead0deaf98870f
#
_entry.id   48dbb102f90f7d2be3ead0deaf98870f
#
_cell.length_a   1.000
_cell.length_b   1.000
_cell.length_c   1.000
_cell.angle_alpha   90.00
_cell.angle_beta   90.00
_cell.angle_gamma   90.00
#
_symmetry.space_group_name_H-M   'P 1'
#
loop_
_entity.id
_entity.type
_entity.pdbx_description
1 polymer ?
#
loop_
_entity_poly.entity_id
_entity_poly.type
_entity_poly.pdbx_seq_one_letter_code
_entity_poly.pdbx_strand_id
1 'polypeptide(L)'
;MTMFRKIVTICLVAFLYVPADAQDFYDEFRAKSIDVEGMKIGQKMTYDKFVAKFGIPDRYEQNELGDPGSPCLDEYYWVGKNFLSFTENGTFCEFFLRDDRFSALTLWISGGIRVGDKLSKLDNFKYGRPKVASWLEPHNGLVEYVLFYDYLDDLVFLSVKDGVIQIIHYSSSM
;
A
#
# COMPACT_ATOMS: atom_id res chain seq x y z
N MET A 1 20.40 -30.76 37.27
CA MET A 1 20.81 -30.51 35.88
C MET A 1 19.74 -30.85 34.83
N THR A 2 18.55 -31.28 35.22
CA THR A 2 17.46 -31.73 34.30
C THR A 2 16.37 -30.68 34.04
N MET A 3 16.23 -29.66 34.90
CA MET A 3 15.18 -28.64 34.75
C MET A 3 15.53 -27.56 33.73
N PHE A 4 16.78 -27.20 33.60
CA PHE A 4 17.26 -26.19 32.64
C PHE A 4 17.16 -26.66 31.19
N ARG A 5 17.31 -27.97 30.92
CA ARG A 5 17.19 -28.54 29.58
C ARG A 5 15.74 -28.50 29.04
N LYS A 6 14.74 -28.63 29.92
CA LYS A 6 13.33 -28.61 29.52
C LYS A 6 12.83 -27.21 29.17
N ILE A 7 13.35 -26.18 29.86
CA ILE A 7 12.98 -24.78 29.59
C ILE A 7 13.56 -24.33 28.23
N VAL A 8 14.81 -24.68 27.93
CA VAL A 8 15.44 -24.33 26.63
C VAL A 8 14.71 -24.99 25.46
N THR A 9 14.24 -26.23 25.62
CA THR A 9 13.50 -26.94 24.55
C THR A 9 12.12 -26.31 24.30
N ILE A 10 11.42 -25.85 25.36
CA ILE A 10 10.12 -25.19 25.21
C ILE A 10 10.27 -23.81 24.55
N CYS A 11 11.32 -23.04 24.90
CA CYS A 11 11.57 -21.77 24.23
C CYS A 11 11.98 -21.92 22.76
N LEU A 12 12.72 -22.99 22.38
CA LEU A 12 13.09 -23.21 20.98
C LEU A 12 11.88 -23.62 20.11
N VAL A 13 10.91 -24.34 20.67
CA VAL A 13 9.70 -24.75 19.92
C VAL A 13 8.73 -23.59 19.77
N ALA A 14 8.69 -22.63 20.73
CA ALA A 14 7.83 -21.46 20.60
C ALA A 14 8.25 -20.48 19.49
N PHE A 15 9.54 -20.46 19.13
CA PHE A 15 10.06 -19.61 18.03
C PHE A 15 9.83 -20.18 16.62
N LEU A 16 9.38 -21.44 16.49
CA LEU A 16 9.16 -22.08 15.18
C LEU A 16 7.69 -22.13 14.77
N TYR A 17 6.77 -21.66 15.60
CA TYR A 17 5.35 -21.65 15.25
C TYR A 17 4.97 -20.30 14.64
N VAL A 18 5.35 -20.09 13.37
CA VAL A 18 4.66 -19.12 12.51
C VAL A 18 3.34 -19.78 12.15
N PRO A 19 2.18 -19.18 12.44
CA PRO A 19 0.91 -19.73 11.99
C PRO A 19 0.95 -19.95 10.48
N ALA A 20 0.51 -21.11 10.00
CA ALA A 20 0.51 -21.43 8.56
C ALA A 20 -0.21 -20.34 7.75
N ASP A 21 -1.30 -19.79 8.29
CA ASP A 21 -2.06 -18.69 7.66
C ASP A 21 -1.24 -17.42 7.44
N ALA A 22 -0.29 -17.11 8.35
CA ALA A 22 0.59 -15.95 8.19
C ALA A 22 1.61 -16.18 7.07
N GLN A 23 2.18 -17.39 6.96
CA GLN A 23 3.12 -17.72 5.91
C GLN A 23 2.45 -17.67 4.53
N ASP A 24 1.27 -18.26 4.39
CA ASP A 24 0.49 -18.23 3.14
C ASP A 24 0.17 -16.79 2.73
N PHE A 25 -0.15 -15.91 3.68
CA PHE A 25 -0.38 -14.49 3.41
C PHE A 25 0.87 -13.80 2.87
N TYR A 26 2.04 -14.00 3.52
CA TYR A 26 3.30 -13.38 3.07
C TYR A 26 3.72 -13.84 1.69
N ASP A 27 3.54 -15.13 1.37
CA ASP A 27 3.86 -15.67 0.05
C ASP A 27 2.92 -15.09 -1.03
N GLU A 28 1.62 -14.98 -0.74
CA GLU A 28 0.67 -14.34 -1.64
C GLU A 28 0.94 -12.84 -1.79
N PHE A 29 1.31 -12.15 -0.69
CA PHE A 29 1.67 -10.73 -0.72
C PHE A 29 2.90 -10.49 -1.59
N ARG A 30 3.97 -11.28 -1.44
CA ARG A 30 5.16 -11.21 -2.30
C ARG A 30 4.81 -11.40 -3.76
N ALA A 31 3.91 -12.34 -4.08
CA ALA A 31 3.49 -12.61 -5.45
C ALA A 31 2.67 -11.47 -6.06
N LYS A 32 1.78 -10.85 -5.28
CA LYS A 32 0.87 -9.80 -5.77
C LYS A 32 1.39 -8.40 -5.51
N SER A 33 1.79 -8.08 -4.26
CA SER A 33 2.17 -6.73 -3.83
C SER A 33 1.04 -5.70 -3.99
N ILE A 34 1.26 -4.48 -3.52
CA ILE A 34 0.35 -3.36 -3.70
C ILE A 34 0.55 -2.78 -5.09
N ASP A 35 -0.54 -2.44 -5.78
CA ASP A 35 -0.49 -2.00 -7.17
C ASP A 35 -1.47 -0.86 -7.48
N VAL A 36 -1.16 -0.12 -8.55
CA VAL A 36 -2.07 0.78 -9.27
C VAL A 36 -2.12 0.34 -10.72
N GLU A 37 -3.32 0.01 -11.22
CA GLU A 37 -3.52 -0.49 -12.59
C GLU A 37 -2.59 -1.68 -12.93
N GLY A 38 -2.28 -2.53 -11.96
CA GLY A 38 -1.36 -3.67 -12.11
C GLY A 38 0.14 -3.31 -12.09
N MET A 39 0.51 -2.05 -11.90
CA MET A 39 1.88 -1.64 -11.64
C MET A 39 2.16 -1.77 -10.15
N LYS A 40 3.05 -2.68 -9.79
CA LYS A 40 3.38 -3.02 -8.40
C LYS A 40 4.32 -2.00 -7.78
N ILE A 41 4.15 -1.74 -6.49
CA ILE A 41 5.19 -1.10 -5.69
C ILE A 41 6.50 -1.89 -5.82
N GLY A 42 7.62 -1.19 -5.96
CA GLY A 42 8.94 -1.78 -6.23
C GLY A 42 9.21 -2.14 -7.70
N GLN A 43 8.23 -2.00 -8.59
CA GLN A 43 8.40 -2.29 -10.01
C GLN A 43 9.10 -1.11 -10.72
N LYS A 44 10.11 -1.43 -11.54
CA LYS A 44 10.75 -0.44 -12.42
C LYS A 44 9.88 -0.10 -13.61
N MET A 45 9.80 1.19 -13.94
CA MET A 45 9.07 1.72 -15.09
C MET A 45 9.89 2.79 -15.79
N THR A 46 9.92 2.75 -17.12
CA THR A 46 10.46 3.85 -17.94
C THR A 46 9.37 4.89 -18.19
N TYR A 47 9.73 6.12 -18.48
CA TYR A 47 8.79 7.19 -18.82
C TYR A 47 7.83 6.79 -19.94
N ASP A 48 8.32 6.18 -21.02
CA ASP A 48 7.47 5.75 -22.16
C ASP A 48 6.42 4.73 -21.72
N LYS A 49 6.80 3.77 -20.86
CA LYS A 49 5.85 2.79 -20.28
C LYS A 49 4.85 3.46 -19.35
N PHE A 50 5.29 4.46 -18.57
CA PHE A 50 4.41 5.26 -17.75
C PHE A 50 3.36 5.96 -18.62
N VAL A 51 3.79 6.70 -19.64
CA VAL A 51 2.88 7.43 -20.55
C VAL A 51 1.92 6.49 -21.25
N ALA A 52 2.40 5.33 -21.72
CA ALA A 52 1.54 4.32 -22.38
C ALA A 52 0.45 3.78 -21.43
N LYS A 53 0.72 3.74 -20.12
CA LYS A 53 -0.19 3.17 -19.11
C LYS A 53 -1.13 4.20 -18.46
N PHE A 54 -0.59 5.34 -18.09
CA PHE A 54 -1.27 6.35 -17.28
C PHE A 54 -1.61 7.63 -18.06
N GLY A 55 -1.10 7.77 -19.27
CA GLY A 55 -1.18 8.99 -20.06
C GLY A 55 -0.01 9.93 -19.80
N ILE A 56 0.02 11.02 -20.57
CA ILE A 56 1.02 12.09 -20.38
C ILE A 56 0.70 12.77 -19.03
N PRO A 57 1.69 12.91 -18.13
CA PRO A 57 1.45 13.60 -16.86
C PRO A 57 1.18 15.09 -17.09
N ASP A 58 0.22 15.63 -16.33
CA ASP A 58 -0.09 17.06 -16.35
C ASP A 58 1.03 17.90 -15.71
N ARG A 59 1.77 17.29 -14.79
CA ARG A 59 2.92 17.89 -14.10
C ARG A 59 3.93 16.81 -13.74
N TYR A 60 5.19 17.15 -13.92
CA TYR A 60 6.36 16.36 -13.48
C TYR A 60 7.24 17.24 -12.60
N GLU A 61 7.70 16.71 -11.51
CA GLU A 61 8.69 17.34 -10.64
C GLU A 61 9.78 16.34 -10.31
N GLN A 62 11.01 16.81 -10.24
CA GLN A 62 12.15 16.07 -9.75
C GLN A 62 12.65 16.74 -8.48
N ASN A 63 12.88 15.97 -7.44
CA ASN A 63 13.47 16.49 -6.22
C ASN A 63 14.99 16.54 -6.36
N GLU A 64 15.52 17.70 -6.69
CA GLU A 64 16.96 17.91 -6.86
C GLU A 64 17.74 17.83 -5.53
N LEU A 65 17.05 17.93 -4.41
CA LEU A 65 17.68 18.00 -3.08
C LEU A 65 17.72 16.67 -2.36
N GLY A 66 17.14 15.60 -2.94
CA GLY A 66 17.04 14.26 -2.38
C GLY A 66 17.06 14.26 -0.86
N ASP A 67 15.94 14.09 -0.19
CA ASP A 67 15.99 13.93 1.27
C ASP A 67 16.81 12.66 1.57
N PRO A 68 18.00 12.76 2.20
CA PRO A 68 18.87 11.61 2.42
C PRO A 68 18.22 10.48 3.24
N GLY A 69 17.05 10.74 3.82
CA GLY A 69 16.25 9.79 4.60
C GLY A 69 15.07 9.18 3.85
N SER A 70 14.74 9.63 2.64
CA SER A 70 13.58 9.11 1.91
C SER A 70 13.96 8.65 0.49
N PRO A 71 14.21 7.35 0.26
CA PRO A 71 14.58 6.84 -1.06
C PRO A 71 13.45 6.92 -2.09
N CYS A 72 12.25 7.36 -1.69
CA CYS A 72 11.04 7.33 -2.50
C CYS A 72 10.60 8.67 -3.06
N LEU A 73 11.42 9.73 -3.03
CA LEU A 73 10.95 11.07 -3.35
C LEU A 73 11.76 11.76 -4.43
N ASP A 74 12.21 11.02 -5.46
CA ASP A 74 13.08 11.63 -6.48
C ASP A 74 12.30 12.11 -7.71
N GLU A 75 11.25 11.40 -8.12
CA GLU A 75 10.45 11.75 -9.29
C GLU A 75 8.95 11.68 -8.99
N TYR A 76 8.22 12.72 -9.39
CA TYR A 76 6.78 12.87 -9.14
C TYR A 76 6.02 13.11 -10.43
N TYR A 77 4.98 12.31 -10.66
CA TYR A 77 4.08 12.43 -11.80
C TYR A 77 2.65 12.69 -11.34
N TRP A 78 2.04 13.77 -11.81
CA TRP A 78 0.63 14.06 -11.60
C TRP A 78 -0.17 13.76 -12.85
N VAL A 79 -1.21 12.94 -12.73
CA VAL A 79 -2.19 12.68 -13.79
C VAL A 79 -3.58 13.00 -13.22
N GLY A 80 -4.13 14.13 -13.61
CA GLY A 80 -5.30 14.71 -12.96
C GLY A 80 -4.99 15.13 -11.53
N LYS A 81 -5.76 14.60 -10.58
CA LYS A 81 -5.51 14.83 -9.15
C LYS A 81 -4.65 13.74 -8.52
N ASN A 82 -4.29 12.73 -9.29
CA ASN A 82 -3.53 11.59 -8.81
C ASN A 82 -2.03 11.89 -8.84
N PHE A 83 -1.34 11.36 -7.86
CA PHE A 83 0.08 11.50 -7.67
C PHE A 83 0.72 10.11 -7.63
N LEU A 84 1.80 9.93 -8.37
CA LEU A 84 2.58 8.70 -8.46
C LEU A 84 4.06 9.07 -8.30
N SER A 85 4.76 8.42 -7.37
CA SER A 85 6.16 8.71 -7.04
C SER A 85 7.08 7.56 -7.40
N PHE A 86 8.27 7.91 -7.84
CA PHE A 86 9.32 6.99 -8.25
C PHE A 86 10.66 7.42 -7.65
N THR A 87 11.57 6.46 -7.48
CA THR A 87 12.98 6.75 -7.21
C THR A 87 13.66 7.26 -8.49
N GLU A 88 14.85 7.86 -8.36
CA GLU A 88 15.71 8.26 -9.50
C GLU A 88 15.96 7.15 -10.52
N ASN A 89 15.89 5.90 -10.08
CA ASN A 89 16.05 4.70 -10.92
C ASN A 89 14.74 4.22 -11.55
N GLY A 90 13.66 5.01 -11.47
CA GLY A 90 12.34 4.70 -12.01
C GLY A 90 11.61 3.58 -11.27
N THR A 91 11.91 3.32 -9.99
CA THR A 91 11.19 2.34 -9.18
C THR A 91 9.96 2.99 -8.55
N PHE A 92 8.77 2.44 -8.81
CA PHE A 92 7.50 2.92 -8.24
C PHE A 92 7.44 2.68 -6.73
N CYS A 93 7.19 3.72 -5.95
CA CYS A 93 7.30 3.63 -4.49
C CYS A 93 6.12 4.21 -3.69
N GLU A 94 5.36 5.15 -4.24
CA GLU A 94 4.26 5.77 -3.52
C GLU A 94 3.16 6.21 -4.48
N PHE A 95 1.93 6.29 -3.99
CA PHE A 95 0.83 6.90 -4.74
C PHE A 95 -0.22 7.54 -3.83
N PHE A 96 -0.85 8.58 -4.36
CA PHE A 96 -2.08 9.19 -3.87
C PHE A 96 -3.11 9.26 -4.98
N LEU A 97 -4.20 8.54 -4.87
CA LEU A 97 -5.33 8.62 -5.81
C LEU A 97 -6.42 9.52 -5.20
N ARG A 98 -6.77 10.58 -5.92
CA ARG A 98 -7.75 11.60 -5.49
C ARG A 98 -8.87 11.81 -6.51
N ASP A 99 -8.86 11.08 -7.61
CA ASP A 99 -9.97 10.97 -8.56
C ASP A 99 -10.11 9.51 -9.04
N ASP A 100 -11.15 9.23 -9.79
CA ASP A 100 -11.58 7.89 -10.18
C ASP A 100 -10.88 7.32 -11.44
N ARG A 101 -9.83 7.98 -11.94
CA ARG A 101 -9.13 7.57 -13.17
C ARG A 101 -8.44 6.23 -13.03
N PHE A 102 -7.88 5.93 -11.84
CA PHE A 102 -7.07 4.74 -11.61
C PHE A 102 -7.65 3.86 -10.52
N SER A 103 -7.40 2.56 -10.67
CA SER A 103 -7.74 1.55 -9.68
C SER A 103 -6.49 1.12 -8.92
N ALA A 104 -6.57 1.07 -7.60
CA ALA A 104 -5.57 0.43 -6.76
C ALA A 104 -5.98 -1.01 -6.41
N LEU A 105 -5.02 -1.82 -5.97
CA LEU A 105 -5.22 -3.20 -5.50
C LEU A 105 -5.88 -4.11 -6.55
N THR A 106 -5.58 -3.90 -7.84
CA THR A 106 -6.19 -4.65 -8.95
C THR A 106 -5.78 -6.11 -8.94
N LEU A 107 -4.63 -6.45 -8.36
CA LEU A 107 -4.12 -7.80 -8.20
C LEU A 107 -4.77 -8.56 -7.02
N TRP A 108 -5.42 -7.83 -6.11
CA TRP A 108 -6.07 -8.37 -4.92
C TRP A 108 -7.58 -8.44 -5.06
N ILE A 109 -8.17 -7.45 -5.70
CA ILE A 109 -9.61 -7.23 -5.81
C ILE A 109 -9.96 -7.16 -7.29
N SER A 110 -10.89 -7.98 -7.72
CA SER A 110 -11.38 -7.93 -9.11
C SER A 110 -11.90 -6.53 -9.44
N GLY A 111 -11.27 -5.89 -10.44
CA GLY A 111 -11.54 -4.50 -10.82
C GLY A 111 -10.96 -3.45 -9.87
N GLY A 112 -10.16 -3.85 -8.86
CA GLY A 112 -9.52 -2.93 -7.92
C GLY A 112 -10.50 -2.13 -7.08
N ILE A 113 -9.97 -1.10 -6.40
CA ILE A 113 -10.75 -0.05 -5.72
C ILE A 113 -10.41 1.31 -6.31
N ARG A 114 -11.39 2.21 -6.34
CA ARG A 114 -11.25 3.58 -6.88
C ARG A 114 -11.79 4.61 -5.89
N VAL A 115 -11.35 5.82 -6.06
CA VAL A 115 -12.02 6.99 -5.47
C VAL A 115 -13.47 7.02 -5.98
N GLY A 116 -14.42 7.25 -5.08
CA GLY A 116 -15.85 7.17 -5.36
C GLY A 116 -16.50 5.82 -5.05
N ASP A 117 -15.72 4.75 -4.88
CA ASP A 117 -16.27 3.46 -4.44
C ASP A 117 -16.79 3.53 -3.00
N LYS A 118 -17.81 2.72 -2.69
CA LYS A 118 -18.25 2.54 -1.31
C LYS A 118 -17.24 1.69 -0.54
N LEU A 119 -16.97 2.07 0.71
CA LEU A 119 -16.10 1.31 1.61
C LEU A 119 -16.59 -0.15 1.78
N SER A 120 -17.92 -0.38 1.72
CA SER A 120 -18.51 -1.71 1.80
C SER A 120 -18.07 -2.68 0.68
N LYS A 121 -17.47 -2.20 -0.41
CA LYS A 121 -16.83 -3.04 -1.42
C LYS A 121 -15.74 -3.94 -0.81
N LEU A 122 -15.18 -3.53 0.32
CA LEU A 122 -14.13 -4.24 1.07
C LEU A 122 -14.65 -5.10 2.22
N ASP A 123 -15.96 -5.21 2.44
CA ASP A 123 -16.52 -5.99 3.55
C ASP A 123 -16.16 -7.48 3.50
N ASN A 124 -15.97 -8.01 2.31
CA ASN A 124 -15.58 -9.40 2.07
C ASN A 124 -14.13 -9.53 1.58
N PHE A 125 -13.30 -8.54 1.86
CA PHE A 125 -11.89 -8.62 1.49
C PHE A 125 -11.22 -9.75 2.28
N LYS A 126 -10.56 -10.66 1.57
CA LYS A 126 -10.03 -11.94 2.11
C LYS A 126 -9.09 -11.73 3.32
N TYR A 127 -8.36 -10.63 3.33
CA TYR A 127 -7.32 -10.35 4.33
C TYR A 127 -7.76 -9.38 5.42
N GLY A 128 -9.04 -9.31 5.65
CA GLY A 128 -9.65 -8.54 6.73
C GLY A 128 -10.35 -7.26 6.26
N ARG A 129 -11.25 -6.77 7.09
CA ARG A 129 -11.95 -5.52 6.83
C ARG A 129 -11.05 -4.33 7.08
N PRO A 130 -11.24 -3.23 6.34
CA PRO A 130 -10.58 -1.97 6.67
C PRO A 130 -10.84 -1.61 8.13
N LYS A 131 -9.81 -1.18 8.86
CA LYS A 131 -9.93 -0.73 10.24
C LYS A 131 -9.66 0.76 10.34
N VAL A 132 -10.39 1.43 11.22
CA VAL A 132 -10.16 2.85 11.49
C VAL A 132 -8.75 3.03 12.05
N ALA A 133 -7.99 3.92 11.45
CA ALA A 133 -6.68 4.35 11.94
C ALA A 133 -6.88 5.28 13.14
N SER A 134 -7.12 4.71 14.33
CA SER A 134 -7.47 5.48 15.54
C SER A 134 -6.37 6.40 16.05
N TRP A 135 -5.14 6.27 15.52
CA TRP A 135 -4.01 7.16 15.80
C TRP A 135 -3.99 8.43 14.94
N LEU A 136 -4.86 8.51 13.91
CA LEU A 136 -5.03 9.68 13.06
C LEU A 136 -6.32 10.40 13.44
N GLU A 137 -6.23 11.69 13.67
CA GLU A 137 -7.44 12.51 13.94
C GLU A 137 -8.22 12.73 12.63
N PRO A 138 -9.55 12.62 12.66
CA PRO A 138 -10.38 12.96 11.50
C PRO A 138 -10.14 14.41 11.07
N HIS A 139 -9.84 14.61 9.79
CA HIS A 139 -9.64 15.94 9.23
C HIS A 139 -10.69 16.24 8.16
N ASN A 140 -11.33 17.39 8.24
CA ASN A 140 -12.38 17.83 7.29
C ASN A 140 -13.53 16.82 7.09
N GLY A 141 -13.86 16.05 8.14
CA GLY A 141 -14.91 15.02 8.09
C GLY A 141 -14.49 13.73 7.36
N LEU A 142 -13.20 13.57 7.03
CA LEU A 142 -12.63 12.33 6.54
C LEU A 142 -12.24 11.45 7.72
N VAL A 143 -12.55 10.17 7.61
CA VAL A 143 -12.11 9.13 8.54
C VAL A 143 -11.10 8.25 7.80
N GLU A 144 -9.91 8.10 8.39
CA GLU A 144 -8.87 7.26 7.82
C GLU A 144 -9.07 5.80 8.20
N TYR A 145 -9.04 4.92 7.20
CA TYR A 145 -9.02 3.48 7.37
C TYR A 145 -7.71 2.92 6.84
N VAL A 146 -7.28 1.78 7.37
CA VAL A 146 -6.10 1.05 6.91
C VAL A 146 -6.44 -0.37 6.49
N LEU A 147 -5.74 -0.85 5.47
CA LEU A 147 -5.70 -2.23 5.02
C LEU A 147 -4.33 -2.84 5.35
N PHE A 148 -4.27 -4.17 5.50
CA PHE A 148 -3.06 -4.98 5.75
C PHE A 148 -2.38 -4.76 7.10
N TYR A 149 -2.95 -3.96 8.01
CA TYR A 149 -2.32 -3.50 9.25
C TYR A 149 -1.93 -4.62 10.24
N ASP A 150 -2.53 -5.80 10.15
CA ASP A 150 -2.21 -6.95 11.02
C ASP A 150 -0.97 -7.73 10.53
N TYR A 151 -0.47 -7.46 9.31
CA TYR A 151 0.47 -8.34 8.64
C TYR A 151 1.76 -7.66 8.18
N LEU A 152 1.72 -6.35 7.90
CA LEU A 152 2.82 -5.64 7.25
C LEU A 152 2.95 -4.20 7.77
N ASP A 153 4.18 -3.68 7.67
CA ASP A 153 4.44 -2.24 7.80
C ASP A 153 3.96 -1.46 6.56
N ASP A 154 3.69 -2.16 5.45
CA ASP A 154 3.18 -1.60 4.21
C ASP A 154 1.66 -1.43 4.27
N LEU A 155 1.21 -0.20 4.51
CA LEU A 155 -0.20 0.11 4.71
C LEU A 155 -0.80 0.83 3.49
N VAL A 156 -2.03 0.46 3.14
CA VAL A 156 -2.86 1.26 2.26
C VAL A 156 -3.88 2.00 3.10
N PHE A 157 -3.86 3.32 3.02
CA PHE A 157 -4.81 4.20 3.69
C PHE A 157 -5.97 4.55 2.77
N LEU A 158 -7.16 4.62 3.35
CA LEU A 158 -8.39 5.03 2.68
C LEU A 158 -9.00 6.17 3.48
N SER A 159 -8.99 7.39 2.92
CA SER A 159 -9.74 8.51 3.50
C SER A 159 -11.20 8.39 3.05
N VAL A 160 -12.11 8.25 3.98
CA VAL A 160 -13.52 7.96 3.72
C VAL A 160 -14.43 9.06 4.29
N LYS A 161 -15.41 9.49 3.50
CA LYS A 161 -16.47 10.38 3.92
C LYS A 161 -17.83 9.79 3.56
N ASP A 162 -18.74 9.75 4.52
CA ASP A 162 -20.10 9.23 4.33
C ASP A 162 -20.13 7.80 3.70
N GLY A 163 -19.16 6.97 4.07
CA GLY A 163 -18.99 5.60 3.56
C GLY A 163 -18.44 5.50 2.14
N VAL A 164 -17.99 6.62 1.54
CA VAL A 164 -17.40 6.69 0.19
C VAL A 164 -15.92 7.03 0.27
N ILE A 165 -15.09 6.27 -0.43
CA ILE A 165 -13.65 6.47 -0.52
C ILE A 165 -13.36 7.77 -1.29
N GLN A 166 -12.63 8.68 -0.67
CA GLN A 166 -12.26 9.99 -1.23
C GLN A 166 -10.79 10.01 -1.66
N ILE A 167 -9.93 9.27 -0.96
CA ILE A 167 -8.50 9.17 -1.26
C ILE A 167 -8.07 7.73 -1.02
N ILE A 168 -7.18 7.23 -1.87
CA ILE A 168 -6.45 5.99 -1.67
C ILE A 168 -4.97 6.33 -1.67
N HIS A 169 -4.28 5.99 -0.60
CA HIS A 169 -2.88 6.35 -0.41
C HIS A 169 -2.06 5.15 0.03
N TYR A 170 -0.90 4.99 -0.57
CA TYR A 170 0.16 4.12 -0.09
C TYR A 170 1.43 4.94 0.07
N SER A 171 2.01 4.86 1.26
CA SER A 171 3.36 5.34 1.56
C SER A 171 4.09 4.23 2.27
N SER A 172 5.31 3.92 1.85
CA SER A 172 6.14 2.98 2.60
C SER A 172 6.48 3.63 3.95
N SER A 173 6.08 3.00 5.03
CA SER A 173 6.63 3.32 6.35
C SER A 173 8.11 2.92 6.34
N MET A 174 8.98 3.90 6.31
CA MET A 174 10.40 3.71 6.58
C MET A 174 10.65 3.62 8.07
#